data_5af7d2110b519524f06143db98a681a6
#
_entry.id   5af7d2110b519524f06143db98a681a6
#
_cell.length_a   1.000
_cell.length_b   1.000
_cell.length_c   1.000
_cell.angle_alpha   90.00
_cell.angle_beta   90.00
_cell.angle_gamma   90.00
#
_symmetry.space_group_name_H-M   'P 1'
#
loop_
_entity.id
_entity.type
_entity.pdbx_description
1 polymer ?
#
loop_
_entity_poly.entity_id
_entity_poly.type
_entity_poly.pdbx_seq_one_letter_code
_entity_poly.pdbx_strand_id
1 'polypeptide(L)'
;MDNIIETLRSLHGKEKVKVLFVCLGNICRSPAAEGVFRSIVEENNDADNWEIDSAGTGRYHIGELPDHRMRIHARHRGLELTHRCRQVCYDDFKTFDIIIPMDASNEANLRRLALTDEDEAKIIPMARFVDMTFRYDHIPDPYYEGAEGFELVLDLLQNGCANLYNQITNK
;
A
#
# COMPACT_ATOMS: atom_id res chain seq x y z
N MET A 1 11.91 -13.57 14.84
CA MET A 1 12.63 -12.35 14.47
C MET A 1 13.23 -12.60 13.09
N ASP A 2 13.13 -12.02 12.21
CA ASP A 2 12.20 -11.17 11.57
C ASP A 2 12.11 -11.55 10.11
N ASN A 3 11.15 -12.40 9.82
CA ASN A 3 10.82 -12.81 8.46
C ASN A 3 10.62 -11.55 7.58
N ILE A 4 10.14 -10.46 8.20
CA ILE A 4 9.95 -9.17 7.53
C ILE A 4 11.28 -8.56 7.09
N ILE A 5 12.28 -8.53 7.98
CA ILE A 5 13.60 -7.97 7.65
C ILE A 5 14.25 -8.80 6.54
N GLU A 6 14.16 -10.13 6.61
CA GLU A 6 14.68 -10.99 5.57
C GLU A 6 13.98 -10.76 4.24
N THR A 7 12.65 -10.65 4.25
CA THR A 7 11.87 -10.36 3.05
C THR A 7 12.33 -9.04 2.43
N LEU A 8 12.44 -7.97 3.22
CA LEU A 8 12.88 -6.67 2.71
C LEU A 8 14.31 -6.70 2.18
N ARG A 9 15.21 -7.40 2.88
CA ARG A 9 16.61 -7.57 2.42
C ARG A 9 16.70 -8.31 1.10
N SER A 10 15.84 -9.30 0.88
CA SER A 10 15.83 -10.06 -0.37
C SER A 10 15.47 -9.20 -1.58
N LEU A 11 14.86 -8.05 -1.35
CA LEU A 11 14.48 -7.12 -2.41
C LEU A 11 15.59 -6.11 -2.75
N HIS A 12 16.64 -6.02 -1.90
CA HIS A 12 17.77 -5.13 -2.16
C HIS A 12 18.47 -5.53 -3.48
N GLY A 13 18.63 -4.55 -4.35
CA GLY A 13 19.34 -4.78 -5.62
C GLY A 13 18.55 -5.57 -6.66
N LYS A 14 17.30 -5.92 -6.38
CA LYS A 14 16.43 -6.57 -7.36
C LYS A 14 16.15 -5.59 -8.50
N GLU A 15 16.25 -6.06 -9.73
CA GLU A 15 16.09 -5.23 -10.93
C GLU A 15 14.71 -4.57 -10.99
N LYS A 16 13.66 -5.30 -10.64
CA LYS A 16 12.30 -4.78 -10.57
C LYS A 16 11.58 -5.30 -9.34
N VAL A 17 11.17 -4.38 -8.48
CA VAL A 17 10.41 -4.69 -7.27
C VAL A 17 8.93 -4.42 -7.52
N LYS A 18 8.09 -5.37 -7.15
CA LYS A 18 6.64 -5.33 -7.39
C LYS A 18 5.88 -5.24 -6.06
N VAL A 19 5.17 -4.14 -5.87
CA VAL A 19 4.48 -3.80 -4.61
C VAL A 19 2.97 -3.68 -4.84
N LEU A 20 2.19 -4.36 -4.00
CA LEU A 20 0.73 -4.27 -4.02
C LEU A 20 0.22 -3.72 -2.68
N PHE A 21 -0.52 -2.63 -2.72
CA PHE A 21 -1.21 -2.08 -1.55
C PHE A 21 -2.65 -2.58 -1.50
N VAL A 22 -3.13 -2.99 -0.32
CA VAL A 22 -4.45 -3.62 -0.17
C VAL A 22 -5.23 -2.97 0.98
N CYS A 23 -6.47 -2.59 0.70
CA CYS A 23 -7.44 -2.19 1.72
C CYS A 23 -8.76 -2.95 1.52
N LEU A 24 -9.87 -2.49 2.09
CA LEU A 24 -11.15 -3.18 1.93
C LEU A 24 -11.75 -2.94 0.54
N GLY A 25 -12.04 -1.68 0.21
CA GLY A 25 -12.80 -1.32 -0.99
C GLY A 25 -11.96 -0.91 -2.19
N ASN A 26 -10.67 -0.71 -2.00
CA ASN A 26 -9.76 -0.19 -3.03
C ASN A 26 -10.20 1.19 -3.57
N ILE A 27 -10.80 2.02 -2.72
CA ILE A 27 -11.24 3.36 -3.11
C ILE A 27 -10.60 4.50 -2.32
N CYS A 28 -10.03 4.25 -1.13
CA CYS A 28 -9.42 5.30 -0.31
C CYS A 28 -7.95 5.00 -0.01
N ARG A 29 -7.68 4.11 0.93
CA ARG A 29 -6.33 3.89 1.47
C ARG A 29 -5.35 3.29 0.47
N SER A 30 -5.71 2.19 -0.17
CA SER A 30 -4.78 1.51 -1.08
C SER A 30 -4.48 2.29 -2.35
N PRO A 31 -5.46 2.93 -3.02
CA PRO A 31 -5.13 3.76 -4.18
C PRO A 31 -4.34 5.02 -3.80
N ALA A 32 -4.57 5.57 -2.61
CA ALA A 32 -3.76 6.68 -2.10
C ALA A 32 -2.32 6.25 -1.86
N ALA A 33 -2.11 5.08 -1.24
CA ALA A 33 -0.77 4.51 -1.03
C ALA A 33 -0.05 4.28 -2.37
N GLU A 34 -0.75 3.72 -3.34
CA GLU A 34 -0.21 3.53 -4.70
C GLU A 34 0.24 4.87 -5.30
N GLY A 35 -0.59 5.89 -5.23
CA GLY A 35 -0.28 7.22 -5.75
C GLY A 35 0.90 7.87 -5.04
N VAL A 36 0.94 7.80 -3.71
CA VAL A 36 2.05 8.32 -2.90
C VAL A 36 3.37 7.62 -3.25
N PHE A 37 3.36 6.29 -3.28
CA PHE A 37 4.57 5.52 -3.55
C PHE A 37 5.07 5.74 -4.98
N ARG A 38 4.17 5.82 -5.95
CA ARG A 38 4.49 6.13 -7.33
C ARG A 38 5.17 7.50 -7.46
N SER A 39 4.67 8.51 -6.73
CA SER A 39 5.28 9.84 -6.68
C SER A 39 6.71 9.78 -6.13
N ILE A 40 6.95 8.98 -5.09
CA ILE A 40 8.28 8.84 -4.48
C ILE A 40 9.27 8.23 -5.47
N VAL A 41 8.90 7.16 -6.17
CA VAL A 41 9.82 6.51 -7.12
C VAL A 41 10.09 7.41 -8.34
N GLU A 42 9.11 8.19 -8.77
CA GLU A 42 9.29 9.16 -9.86
C GLU A 42 10.23 10.29 -9.46
N GLU A 43 10.07 10.84 -8.25
CA GLU A 43 10.95 11.88 -7.71
C GLU A 43 12.42 11.44 -7.59
N ASN A 44 12.63 10.13 -7.40
CA ASN A 44 13.97 9.54 -7.31
C ASN A 44 14.50 9.04 -8.66
N ASN A 45 13.79 9.30 -9.75
CA ASN A 45 14.13 8.80 -11.10
C ASN A 45 14.28 7.27 -11.13
N ASP A 46 13.44 6.57 -10.37
CA ASP A 46 13.54 5.15 -10.11
C ASP A 46 12.30 4.38 -10.60
N ALA A 47 11.39 5.04 -11.30
CA ALA A 47 10.10 4.47 -11.70
C ALA A 47 10.22 3.18 -12.52
N ASP A 48 11.23 3.08 -13.37
CA ASP A 48 11.43 1.90 -14.23
C ASP A 48 11.77 0.64 -13.44
N ASN A 49 12.23 0.78 -12.21
CA ASN A 49 12.63 -0.34 -11.34
C ASN A 49 11.49 -0.85 -10.45
N TRP A 50 10.28 -0.30 -10.62
CA TRP A 50 9.14 -0.62 -9.77
C TRP A 50 7.89 -0.94 -10.58
N GLU A 51 7.13 -1.91 -10.12
CA GLU A 51 5.74 -2.14 -10.52
C GLU A 51 4.87 -1.96 -9.29
N ILE A 52 3.92 -1.03 -9.35
CA ILE A 52 3.12 -0.59 -8.22
C ILE A 52 1.64 -0.70 -8.58
N ASP A 53 0.86 -1.33 -7.71
CA ASP A 53 -0.58 -1.49 -7.93
C ASP A 53 -1.31 -1.50 -6.60
N SER A 54 -2.63 -1.50 -6.65
CA SER A 54 -3.48 -1.61 -5.48
C SER A 54 -4.72 -2.46 -5.76
N ALA A 55 -5.29 -3.04 -4.70
CA ALA A 55 -6.47 -3.89 -4.80
C ALA A 55 -7.26 -3.84 -3.50
N GLY A 56 -8.49 -4.35 -3.52
CA GLY A 56 -9.33 -4.49 -2.33
C GLY A 56 -9.55 -5.93 -1.97
N THR A 57 -9.77 -6.21 -0.68
CA THR A 57 -10.21 -7.54 -0.25
C THR A 57 -11.68 -7.76 -0.61
N GLY A 58 -12.47 -6.69 -0.67
CA GLY A 58 -13.87 -6.72 -1.12
C GLY A 58 -14.01 -6.41 -2.61
N ARG A 59 -15.23 -6.57 -3.10
CA ARG A 59 -15.57 -6.37 -4.53
C ARG A 59 -16.63 -5.29 -4.76
N TYR A 60 -16.85 -4.45 -3.75
CA TYR A 60 -17.97 -3.49 -3.76
C TYR A 60 -17.86 -2.40 -4.82
N HIS A 61 -16.64 -2.06 -5.24
CA HIS A 61 -16.38 -0.92 -6.10
C HIS A 61 -15.59 -1.26 -7.36
N ILE A 62 -15.58 -2.52 -7.79
CA ILE A 62 -14.82 -2.98 -8.97
C ILE A 62 -15.13 -2.08 -10.18
N GLY A 63 -14.07 -1.58 -10.82
CA GLY A 63 -14.15 -0.72 -12.00
C GLY A 63 -14.32 0.76 -11.71
N GLU A 64 -14.60 1.14 -10.46
CA GLU A 64 -14.76 2.54 -10.07
C GLU A 64 -13.42 3.25 -9.90
N LEU A 65 -13.42 4.58 -10.03
CA LEU A 65 -12.30 5.41 -9.61
C LEU A 65 -12.26 5.48 -8.09
N PRO A 66 -11.12 5.88 -7.48
CA PRO A 66 -11.06 6.12 -6.05
C PRO A 66 -12.12 7.11 -5.57
N ASP A 67 -12.42 7.05 -4.29
CA ASP A 67 -13.40 7.95 -3.65
C ASP A 67 -13.11 9.40 -4.03
N HIS A 68 -14.14 10.13 -4.42
CA HIS A 68 -14.03 11.52 -4.89
C HIS A 68 -13.33 12.42 -3.87
N ARG A 69 -13.64 12.26 -2.58
CA ARG A 69 -13.03 13.04 -1.49
C ARG A 69 -11.54 12.76 -1.38
N MET A 70 -11.15 11.47 -1.43
CA MET A 70 -9.74 11.07 -1.42
C MET A 70 -9.00 11.66 -2.62
N ARG A 71 -9.61 11.64 -3.79
CA ARG A 71 -9.02 12.22 -5.01
C ARG A 71 -8.77 13.71 -4.87
N ILE A 72 -9.73 14.46 -4.27
CA ILE A 72 -9.58 15.91 -4.03
C ILE A 72 -8.44 16.17 -3.06
N HIS A 73 -8.40 15.47 -1.92
CA HIS A 73 -7.35 15.65 -0.92
C HIS A 73 -5.96 15.28 -1.47
N ALA A 74 -5.89 14.20 -2.22
CA ALA A 74 -4.63 13.78 -2.88
C ALA A 74 -4.16 14.82 -3.90
N ARG A 75 -5.09 15.38 -4.69
CA ARG A 75 -4.77 16.40 -5.69
C ARG A 75 -4.17 17.65 -5.07
N HIS A 76 -4.62 18.05 -3.88
CA HIS A 76 -4.05 19.18 -3.14
C HIS A 76 -2.58 18.93 -2.75
N ARG A 77 -2.14 17.68 -2.76
CA ARG A 77 -0.74 17.30 -2.51
C ARG A 77 0.01 16.92 -3.79
N GLY A 78 -0.56 17.23 -4.96
CA GLY A 78 0.06 16.95 -6.26
C GLY A 78 -0.07 15.51 -6.73
N LEU A 79 -1.01 14.74 -6.17
CA LEU A 79 -1.22 13.34 -6.51
C LEU A 79 -2.49 13.16 -7.34
N GLU A 80 -2.37 12.53 -8.52
CA GLU A 80 -3.51 12.13 -9.34
C GLU A 80 -3.76 10.62 -9.17
N LEU A 81 -4.92 10.30 -8.59
CA LEU A 81 -5.32 8.92 -8.36
C LEU A 81 -6.20 8.43 -9.52
N THR A 82 -5.65 7.63 -10.40
CA THR A 82 -6.33 7.18 -11.63
C THR A 82 -6.63 5.69 -11.65
N HIS A 83 -6.25 4.98 -10.59
CA HIS A 83 -6.45 3.54 -10.48
C HIS A 83 -7.93 3.17 -10.57
N ARG A 84 -8.24 2.07 -11.28
CA ARG A 84 -9.59 1.48 -11.28
C ARG A 84 -9.64 0.35 -10.26
N CYS A 85 -10.63 0.40 -9.37
CA CYS A 85 -10.76 -0.57 -8.28
C CYS A 85 -10.85 -2.00 -8.80
N ARG A 86 -10.11 -2.89 -8.19
CA ARG A 86 -10.14 -4.33 -8.44
C ARG A 86 -10.09 -5.12 -7.14
N GLN A 87 -10.50 -6.37 -7.20
CA GLN A 87 -10.38 -7.27 -6.06
C GLN A 87 -9.05 -8.02 -6.12
N VAL A 88 -8.41 -8.17 -4.96
CA VAL A 88 -7.22 -9.01 -4.82
C VAL A 88 -7.58 -10.47 -5.15
N CYS A 89 -6.67 -11.19 -5.78
CA CYS A 89 -6.83 -12.61 -6.09
C CYS A 89 -5.55 -13.37 -5.74
N TYR A 90 -5.62 -14.70 -5.74
CA TYR A 90 -4.46 -15.53 -5.38
C TYR A 90 -3.26 -15.27 -6.28
N ASP A 91 -3.46 -15.01 -7.57
CA ASP A 91 -2.37 -14.74 -8.50
C ASP A 91 -1.52 -13.51 -8.10
N ASP A 92 -2.06 -12.62 -7.28
CA ASP A 92 -1.29 -11.48 -6.76
C ASP A 92 -0.10 -11.94 -5.91
N PHE A 93 -0.21 -13.06 -5.20
CA PHE A 93 0.93 -13.64 -4.46
C PHE A 93 2.05 -14.13 -5.38
N LYS A 94 1.73 -14.48 -6.61
CA LYS A 94 2.74 -14.90 -7.60
C LYS A 94 3.37 -13.71 -8.30
N THR A 95 2.59 -12.65 -8.50
CA THR A 95 3.01 -11.46 -9.25
C THR A 95 3.84 -10.50 -8.41
N PHE A 96 3.41 -10.23 -7.18
CA PHE A 96 4.01 -9.20 -6.33
C PHE A 96 5.04 -9.78 -5.35
N ASP A 97 6.07 -8.98 -5.08
CA ASP A 97 7.13 -9.33 -4.13
C ASP A 97 6.70 -9.04 -2.69
N ILE A 98 5.89 -8.01 -2.51
CA ILE A 98 5.39 -7.57 -1.20
C ILE A 98 3.94 -7.11 -1.35
N ILE A 99 3.11 -7.50 -0.37
CA ILE A 99 1.67 -7.17 -0.33
C ILE A 99 1.39 -6.49 1.00
N ILE A 100 0.88 -5.27 0.94
CA ILE A 100 0.84 -4.36 2.09
C ILE A 100 -0.60 -4.01 2.46
N PRO A 101 -1.18 -4.71 3.46
CA PRO A 101 -2.51 -4.36 4.00
C PRO A 101 -2.47 -3.10 4.86
N MET A 102 -3.61 -2.44 4.97
CA MET A 102 -3.77 -1.18 5.69
C MET A 102 -4.19 -1.36 7.15
N ASP A 103 -4.89 -2.45 7.46
CA ASP A 103 -5.35 -2.74 8.83
C ASP A 103 -5.38 -4.26 9.10
N ALA A 104 -5.71 -4.62 10.33
CA ALA A 104 -5.73 -6.02 10.76
C ALA A 104 -6.77 -6.86 10.01
N SER A 105 -7.90 -6.27 9.61
CA SER A 105 -8.93 -6.95 8.84
C SER A 105 -8.44 -7.28 7.43
N ASN A 106 -7.80 -6.33 6.77
CA ASN A 106 -7.20 -6.56 5.44
C ASN A 106 -6.12 -7.64 5.52
N GLU A 107 -5.26 -7.58 6.54
CA GLU A 107 -4.22 -8.57 6.76
C GLU A 107 -4.80 -9.98 6.95
N ALA A 108 -5.82 -10.12 7.80
CA ALA A 108 -6.47 -11.40 8.06
C ALA A 108 -7.08 -11.99 6.79
N ASN A 109 -7.72 -11.16 5.97
CA ASN A 109 -8.30 -11.61 4.70
C ASN A 109 -7.22 -12.05 3.70
N LEU A 110 -6.09 -11.35 3.65
CA LEU A 110 -4.95 -11.77 2.81
C LEU A 110 -4.36 -13.10 3.29
N ARG A 111 -4.22 -13.30 4.60
CA ARG A 111 -3.71 -14.56 5.14
C ARG A 111 -4.62 -15.74 4.85
N ARG A 112 -5.93 -15.54 4.81
CA ARG A 112 -6.88 -16.58 4.38
C ARG A 112 -6.74 -16.94 2.90
N LEU A 113 -6.35 -15.98 2.08
CA LEU A 113 -6.14 -16.19 0.65
C LEU A 113 -4.81 -16.87 0.36
N ALA A 114 -3.80 -16.66 1.21
CA ALA A 114 -2.47 -17.26 1.09
C ALA A 114 -2.54 -18.78 1.21
N LEU A 115 -1.75 -19.49 0.43
CA LEU A 115 -1.73 -20.97 0.41
C LEU A 115 -0.41 -21.55 0.93
N THR A 116 0.65 -20.76 0.98
CA THR A 116 1.98 -21.22 1.37
C THR A 116 2.63 -20.28 2.39
N ASP A 117 3.69 -20.73 3.06
CA ASP A 117 4.47 -19.88 3.95
C ASP A 117 5.16 -18.74 3.18
N GLU A 118 5.55 -19.00 1.93
CA GLU A 118 6.11 -17.96 1.05
C GLU A 118 5.10 -16.85 0.76
N ASP A 119 3.85 -17.23 0.51
CA ASP A 119 2.76 -16.26 0.30
C ASP A 119 2.59 -15.39 1.54
N GLU A 120 2.50 -16.01 2.71
CA GLU A 120 2.32 -15.30 3.99
C GLU A 120 3.49 -14.36 4.30
N ALA A 121 4.72 -14.75 3.94
CA ALA A 121 5.91 -13.95 4.16
C ALA A 121 5.90 -12.63 3.37
N LYS A 122 5.13 -12.56 2.29
CA LYS A 122 4.97 -11.33 1.48
C LYS A 122 4.05 -10.30 2.13
N ILE A 123 3.22 -10.70 3.09
CA ILE A 123 2.23 -9.84 3.73
C ILE A 123 2.91 -9.03 4.84
N ILE A 124 3.08 -7.73 4.63
CA ILE A 124 3.70 -6.82 5.60
C ILE A 124 2.78 -5.61 5.79
N PRO A 125 2.24 -5.37 7.00
CA PRO A 125 1.33 -4.25 7.25
C PRO A 125 1.97 -2.88 6.96
N MET A 126 1.19 -1.97 6.38
CA MET A 126 1.62 -0.60 6.10
C MET A 126 2.13 0.10 7.37
N ALA A 127 1.47 -0.11 8.50
CA ALA A 127 1.84 0.50 9.78
C ALA A 127 3.25 0.13 10.24
N ARG A 128 3.82 -0.96 9.75
CA ARG A 128 5.20 -1.37 10.05
C ARG A 128 6.22 -0.32 9.59
N PHE A 129 5.86 0.48 8.60
CA PHE A 129 6.72 1.50 8.02
C PHE A 129 6.44 2.91 8.54
N VAL A 130 5.32 3.11 9.25
CA VAL A 130 4.94 4.41 9.80
C VAL A 130 5.74 4.67 11.08
N ASP A 131 6.27 5.89 11.22
CA ASP A 131 7.01 6.28 12.42
C ASP A 131 6.16 6.16 13.68
N MET A 132 6.74 5.64 14.74
CA MET A 132 6.05 5.43 16.03
C MET A 132 5.53 6.73 16.63
N THR A 133 6.09 7.87 16.26
CA THR A 133 5.66 9.19 16.70
C THR A 133 4.22 9.52 16.31
N PHE A 134 3.71 8.91 15.24
CA PHE A 134 2.30 9.07 14.84
C PHE A 134 1.33 8.33 15.76
N ARG A 135 1.80 7.32 16.51
CA ARG A 135 0.99 6.51 17.46
C ARG A 135 -0.17 5.77 16.79
N TYR A 136 0.04 5.28 15.57
CA TYR A 136 -0.93 4.44 14.86
C TYR A 136 -0.32 3.06 14.59
N ASP A 137 -1.10 2.02 14.85
CA ASP A 137 -0.77 0.63 14.56
C ASP A 137 -1.49 0.11 13.30
N HIS A 138 -2.21 0.98 12.61
CA HIS A 138 -2.93 0.70 11.38
C HIS A 138 -3.19 2.01 10.63
N ILE A 139 -3.59 1.89 9.37
CA ILE A 139 -4.06 3.04 8.59
C ILE A 139 -5.59 3.09 8.73
N PRO A 140 -6.15 4.09 9.42
CA PRO A 140 -7.60 4.15 9.66
C PRO A 140 -8.39 4.33 8.35
N ASP A 141 -9.60 3.79 8.32
CA ASP A 141 -10.49 3.94 7.18
C ASP A 141 -11.20 5.31 7.26
N PRO A 142 -10.97 6.22 6.31
CA PRO A 142 -11.54 7.55 6.37
C PRO A 142 -12.95 7.64 5.79
N TYR A 143 -13.53 6.54 5.32
CA TYR A 143 -14.78 6.56 4.53
C TYR A 143 -15.92 7.29 5.24
N TYR A 144 -16.06 7.10 6.57
CA TYR A 144 -17.09 7.73 7.39
C TYR A 144 -16.60 8.97 8.15
N GLU A 145 -15.35 9.37 7.90
CA GLU A 145 -14.74 10.52 8.55
C GLU A 145 -14.88 11.78 7.71
N GLY A 146 -14.65 12.96 8.32
CA GLY A 146 -14.57 14.22 7.60
C GLY A 146 -13.20 14.43 6.93
N ALA A 147 -12.98 15.66 6.47
CA ALA A 147 -11.73 16.05 5.79
C ALA A 147 -10.47 15.66 6.58
N GLU A 148 -10.50 15.77 7.90
CA GLU A 148 -9.38 15.44 8.78
C GLU A 148 -8.98 13.97 8.66
N GLY A 149 -9.93 13.07 8.44
CA GLY A 149 -9.66 11.65 8.26
C GLY A 149 -8.87 11.37 6.99
N PHE A 150 -9.21 12.03 5.89
CA PHE A 150 -8.49 11.91 4.62
C PHE A 150 -7.08 12.48 4.72
N GLU A 151 -6.92 13.64 5.37
CA GLU A 151 -5.62 14.26 5.58
C GLU A 151 -4.72 13.39 6.48
N LEU A 152 -5.27 12.82 7.55
CA LEU A 152 -4.52 11.89 8.41
C LEU A 152 -4.00 10.68 7.63
N VAL A 153 -4.86 10.06 6.82
CA VAL A 153 -4.46 8.91 5.99
C VAL A 153 -3.30 9.29 5.07
N LEU A 154 -3.39 10.44 4.41
CA LEU A 154 -2.33 10.91 3.52
C LEU A 154 -1.03 11.20 4.29
N ASP A 155 -1.10 11.78 5.48
CA ASP A 155 0.09 11.99 6.33
C ASP A 155 0.77 10.67 6.68
N LEU A 156 -0.01 9.69 7.12
CA LEU A 156 0.51 8.37 7.48
C LEU A 156 1.13 7.66 6.26
N LEU A 157 0.47 7.74 5.12
CA LEU A 157 0.95 7.10 3.90
C LEU A 157 2.21 7.77 3.33
N GLN A 158 2.30 9.10 3.39
CA GLN A 158 3.52 9.79 2.94
C GLN A 158 4.72 9.40 3.79
N ASN A 159 4.54 9.33 5.11
CA ASN A 159 5.60 8.87 6.01
C ASN A 159 5.94 7.40 5.77
N GLY A 160 4.94 6.52 5.81
CA GLY A 160 5.16 5.08 5.67
C GLY A 160 5.73 4.68 4.32
N CYS A 161 5.26 5.27 3.24
CA CYS A 161 5.76 4.98 1.89
C CYS A 161 7.21 5.45 1.70
N ALA A 162 7.58 6.59 2.26
CA ALA A 162 8.97 7.06 2.23
C ALA A 162 9.89 6.09 2.97
N ASN A 163 9.48 5.63 4.14
CA ASN A 163 10.24 4.65 4.91
C ASN A 163 10.34 3.29 4.20
N LEU A 164 9.24 2.84 3.60
CA LEU A 164 9.22 1.62 2.79
C LEU A 164 10.24 1.69 1.65
N TYR A 165 10.19 2.79 0.90
CA TYR A 165 11.13 3.01 -0.21
C TYR A 165 12.58 2.97 0.28
N ASN A 166 12.88 3.68 1.36
CA ASN A 166 14.23 3.74 1.91
C ASN A 166 14.71 2.36 2.40
N GLN A 167 13.84 1.60 3.04
CA GLN A 167 14.21 0.27 3.55
C GLN A 167 14.49 -0.73 2.41
N ILE A 168 13.71 -0.69 1.32
CA ILE A 168 13.94 -1.57 0.18
C ILE A 168 15.17 -1.14 -0.64
N THR A 169 15.37 0.15 -0.81
CA THR A 169 16.50 0.68 -1.58
C THR A 169 17.79 0.83 -0.76
N ASN A 170 17.70 0.66 0.54
CA ASN A 170 18.81 0.82 1.49
C ASN A 170 19.42 2.23 1.43
N LYS A 171 18.55 3.23 1.35
CA LYS A 171 18.95 4.64 1.35
C LYS A 171 18.72 5.31 2.71
#